data_de3abb66b582764787d078ff91fb7a4d
#
_entry.id   de3abb66b582764787d078ff91fb7a4d
#
_cell.length_a   1.000
_cell.length_b   1.000
_cell.length_c   1.000
_cell.angle_alpha   90.00
_cell.angle_beta   90.00
_cell.angle_gamma   90.00
#
_symmetry.space_group_name_H-M   'P 1'
#
loop_
_entity.id
_entity.type
_entity.pdbx_description
1 polymer ?
#
loop_
_entity_poly.entity_id
_entity_poly.type
_entity_poly.pdbx_seq_one_letter_code
_entity_poly.pdbx_strand_id
1 'polypeptide(L)'
;MKRREEEGSIYEGEVRVITFRASTFQSVIEKVREMAGGVVTRTIFYQIGNEIGHRAFKYSESEITPDNFSSVVDGVLAMRGWGRLASLSRIESPREIVYECTFNECVICHELTAKEPICDVMRGIFAAWLEGYLKKKPQSSVETECRAMNKKSCIFKVIFAK
;
A
#
# COMPACT_ATOMS: atom_id res chain seq x y z
N MET A 1 -3.52 15.44 13.13
CA MET A 1 -4.95 15.08 13.39
C MET A 1 -5.05 14.63 14.85
N LYS A 2 -6.02 15.15 15.64
CA LYS A 2 -6.19 14.72 17.04
C LYS A 2 -6.97 13.40 17.10
N ARG A 3 -6.42 12.44 17.81
CA ARG A 3 -7.11 11.20 18.18
C ARG A 3 -8.00 11.47 19.41
N ARG A 4 -9.26 11.01 19.34
CA ARG A 4 -10.26 11.13 20.42
C ARG A 4 -10.80 9.74 20.74
N GLU A 5 -10.93 9.42 22.00
CA GLU A 5 -11.54 8.17 22.49
C GLU A 5 -12.83 8.50 23.23
N GLU A 6 -13.93 7.88 22.83
CA GLU A 6 -15.25 8.03 23.43
C GLU A 6 -15.92 6.66 23.56
N GLU A 7 -16.25 6.25 24.77
CA GLU A 7 -17.07 5.06 25.08
C GLU A 7 -16.77 3.82 24.17
N GLY A 8 -15.48 3.47 24.04
CA GLY A 8 -15.05 2.32 23.23
C GLY A 8 -14.95 2.61 21.72
N SER A 9 -15.05 3.86 21.30
CA SER A 9 -14.84 4.30 19.92
C SER A 9 -13.60 5.16 19.82
N ILE A 10 -12.82 4.97 18.75
CA ILE A 10 -11.63 5.75 18.45
C ILE A 10 -11.90 6.57 17.20
N TYR A 11 -11.62 7.87 17.26
CA TYR A 11 -11.81 8.79 16.14
C TYR A 11 -10.50 9.47 15.75
N GLU A 12 -10.31 9.66 14.46
CA GLU A 12 -9.30 10.54 13.88
C GLU A 12 -10.02 11.67 13.13
N GLY A 13 -10.07 12.87 13.75
CA GLY A 13 -11.01 13.93 13.32
C GLY A 13 -12.45 13.45 13.51
N GLU A 14 -13.23 13.46 12.44
CA GLU A 14 -14.63 13.01 12.41
C GLU A 14 -14.78 11.53 12.00
N VAL A 15 -13.68 10.86 11.63
CA VAL A 15 -13.72 9.48 11.12
C VAL A 15 -13.49 8.50 12.26
N ARG A 16 -14.44 7.58 12.46
CA ARG A 16 -14.28 6.46 13.38
C ARG A 16 -13.29 5.47 12.78
N VAL A 17 -12.29 5.08 13.56
CA VAL A 17 -11.26 4.14 13.17
C VAL A 17 -11.22 2.91 14.07
N ILE A 18 -10.66 1.83 13.56
CA ILE A 18 -10.28 0.67 14.33
C ILE A 18 -8.77 0.47 14.21
N THR A 19 -8.15 -0.01 15.27
CA THR A 19 -6.70 -0.29 15.26
C THR A 19 -6.45 -1.77 15.44
N PHE A 20 -5.53 -2.30 14.65
CA PHE A 20 -5.04 -3.67 14.79
C PHE A 20 -3.56 -3.66 15.14
N ARG A 21 -3.11 -4.65 15.87
CA ARG A 21 -1.67 -4.94 15.96
C ARG A 21 -1.20 -5.46 14.61
N ALA A 22 0.03 -5.12 14.20
CA ALA A 22 0.62 -5.63 12.97
C ALA A 22 0.55 -7.18 12.89
N SER A 23 0.93 -7.86 13.98
CA SER A 23 0.87 -9.33 14.09
C SER A 23 -0.55 -9.89 13.92
N THR A 24 -1.57 -9.22 14.42
CA THR A 24 -2.98 -9.64 14.20
C THR A 24 -3.34 -9.57 12.73
N PHE A 25 -2.98 -8.49 12.05
CA PHE A 25 -3.25 -8.34 10.61
C PHE A 25 -2.49 -9.38 9.78
N GLN A 26 -1.23 -9.64 10.12
CA GLN A 26 -0.42 -10.69 9.50
C GLN A 26 -1.04 -12.08 9.69
N SER A 27 -1.52 -12.40 10.92
CA SER A 27 -2.21 -13.66 11.20
C SER A 27 -3.49 -13.84 10.39
N VAL A 28 -4.22 -12.75 10.13
CA VAL A 28 -5.40 -12.80 9.24
C VAL A 28 -4.99 -13.17 7.81
N ILE A 29 -3.92 -12.57 7.28
CA ILE A 29 -3.40 -12.90 5.94
C ILE A 29 -3.01 -14.38 5.86
N GLU A 30 -2.26 -14.87 6.86
CA GLU A 30 -1.86 -16.28 6.93
C GLU A 30 -3.07 -17.20 6.99
N LYS A 31 -4.07 -16.87 7.81
CA LYS A 31 -5.28 -17.68 7.92
C LYS A 31 -6.07 -17.78 6.62
N VAL A 32 -6.18 -16.68 5.89
CA VAL A 32 -6.78 -16.69 4.55
C VAL A 32 -5.96 -17.55 3.59
N ARG A 33 -4.62 -17.51 3.69
CA ARG A 33 -3.72 -18.33 2.86
C ARG A 33 -3.89 -19.83 3.13
N GLU A 34 -4.01 -20.22 4.38
CA GLU A 34 -4.29 -21.62 4.77
C GLU A 34 -5.63 -22.11 4.20
N MET A 35 -6.66 -21.25 4.22
CA MET A 35 -8.02 -21.64 3.82
C MET A 35 -8.22 -21.61 2.31
N ALA A 36 -7.66 -20.63 1.60
CA ALA A 36 -7.97 -20.34 0.20
C ALA A 36 -6.79 -20.54 -0.76
N GLY A 37 -5.60 -20.80 -0.23
CA GLY A 37 -4.37 -20.93 -1.02
C GLY A 37 -3.76 -19.58 -1.44
N GLY A 38 -2.50 -19.61 -1.86
CA GLY A 38 -1.70 -18.41 -2.11
C GLY A 38 -2.26 -17.49 -3.19
N VAL A 39 -2.72 -18.03 -4.32
CA VAL A 39 -3.22 -17.22 -5.45
C VAL A 39 -4.44 -16.41 -5.07
N VAL A 40 -5.42 -17.07 -4.42
CA VAL A 40 -6.65 -16.41 -3.97
C VAL A 40 -6.34 -15.34 -2.92
N THR A 41 -5.48 -15.65 -1.95
CA THR A 41 -5.03 -14.73 -0.91
C THR A 41 -4.40 -13.46 -1.51
N ARG A 42 -3.49 -13.62 -2.46
CA ARG A 42 -2.86 -12.49 -3.16
C ARG A 42 -3.88 -11.59 -3.84
N THR A 43 -4.87 -12.20 -4.50
CA THR A 43 -5.95 -11.45 -5.17
C THR A 43 -6.81 -10.69 -4.16
N ILE A 44 -7.25 -11.35 -3.10
CA ILE A 44 -8.08 -10.73 -2.05
C ILE A 44 -7.35 -9.54 -1.42
N PHE A 45 -6.12 -9.74 -0.97
CA PHE A 45 -5.37 -8.68 -0.28
C PHE A 45 -4.91 -7.56 -1.20
N TYR A 46 -4.68 -7.84 -2.48
CA TYR A 46 -4.52 -6.80 -3.48
C TYR A 46 -5.78 -5.93 -3.61
N GLN A 47 -6.96 -6.54 -3.69
CA GLN A 47 -8.23 -5.80 -3.81
C GLN A 47 -8.53 -4.99 -2.53
N ILE A 48 -8.27 -5.55 -1.35
CA ILE A 48 -8.37 -4.82 -0.08
C ILE A 48 -7.45 -3.59 -0.10
N GLY A 49 -6.20 -3.77 -0.51
CA GLY A 49 -5.24 -2.68 -0.64
C GLY A 49 -5.68 -1.63 -1.66
N ASN A 50 -6.22 -2.06 -2.78
CA ASN A 50 -6.73 -1.18 -3.82
C ASN A 50 -7.87 -0.29 -3.31
N GLU A 51 -8.85 -0.87 -2.60
CA GLU A 51 -9.94 -0.11 -1.98
C GLU A 51 -9.42 0.88 -0.91
N ILE A 52 -8.47 0.46 -0.06
CA ILE A 52 -7.83 1.34 0.93
C ILE A 52 -7.14 2.51 0.22
N GLY A 53 -6.40 2.23 -0.85
CA GLY A 53 -5.68 3.23 -1.63
C GLY A 53 -6.61 4.25 -2.30
N HIS A 54 -7.70 3.81 -2.93
CA HIS A 54 -8.69 4.70 -3.53
C HIS A 54 -9.35 5.61 -2.51
N ARG A 55 -9.73 5.10 -1.35
CA ARG A 55 -10.29 5.92 -0.27
C ARG A 55 -9.28 6.93 0.25
N ALA A 56 -8.06 6.50 0.50
CA ALA A 56 -7.00 7.38 0.97
C ALA A 56 -6.70 8.49 -0.06
N PHE A 57 -6.60 8.16 -1.35
CA PHE A 57 -6.45 9.13 -2.42
C PHE A 57 -7.59 10.16 -2.44
N LYS A 58 -8.83 9.70 -2.41
CA LYS A 58 -10.02 10.57 -2.44
C LYS A 58 -10.03 11.59 -1.29
N TYR A 59 -9.61 11.19 -0.09
CA TYR A 59 -9.52 12.11 1.05
C TYR A 59 -8.38 13.13 0.93
N SER A 60 -7.35 12.82 0.15
CA SER A 60 -6.17 13.67 -0.01
C SER A 60 -6.13 14.41 -1.35
N GLU A 61 -7.05 14.13 -2.27
CA GLU A 61 -7.02 14.60 -3.67
C GLU A 61 -6.89 16.12 -3.78
N SER A 62 -7.58 16.88 -2.92
CA SER A 62 -7.54 18.36 -2.92
C SER A 62 -6.19 18.95 -2.49
N GLU A 63 -5.36 18.18 -1.80
CA GLU A 63 -4.05 18.59 -1.32
C GLU A 63 -2.91 18.19 -2.28
N ILE A 64 -3.21 17.36 -3.30
CA ILE A 64 -2.21 16.79 -4.20
C ILE A 64 -1.90 17.74 -5.35
N THR A 65 -0.61 17.99 -5.53
CA THR A 65 -0.02 18.64 -6.71
C THR A 65 1.03 17.73 -7.34
N PRO A 66 1.47 17.98 -8.59
CA PRO A 66 2.56 17.21 -9.20
C PRO A 66 3.84 17.19 -8.35
N ASP A 67 4.15 18.29 -7.68
CA ASP A 67 5.40 18.44 -6.91
C ASP A 67 5.35 17.78 -5.54
N ASN A 68 4.16 17.55 -4.97
CA ASN A 68 4.02 17.01 -3.61
C ASN A 68 3.42 15.61 -3.54
N PHE A 69 3.04 14.99 -4.66
CA PHE A 69 2.36 13.68 -4.69
C PHE A 69 3.07 12.65 -3.81
N SER A 70 4.38 12.46 -4.01
CA SER A 70 5.18 11.49 -3.24
C SER A 70 5.17 11.78 -1.74
N SER A 71 5.30 13.03 -1.33
CA SER A 71 5.30 13.43 0.08
C SER A 71 3.93 13.29 0.75
N VAL A 72 2.84 13.53 0.01
CA VAL A 72 1.46 13.30 0.50
C VAL A 72 1.23 11.80 0.71
N VAL A 73 1.63 10.95 -0.26
CA VAL A 73 1.53 9.49 -0.14
C VAL A 73 2.32 9.00 1.07
N ASP A 74 3.60 9.42 1.21
CA ASP A 74 4.42 9.05 2.38
C ASP A 74 3.77 9.48 3.68
N GLY A 75 3.32 10.73 3.78
CA GLY A 75 2.69 11.27 4.98
C GLY A 75 1.45 10.48 5.41
N VAL A 76 0.58 10.14 4.46
CA VAL A 76 -0.64 9.35 4.74
C VAL A 76 -0.29 7.93 5.19
N LEU A 77 0.65 7.26 4.52
CA LEU A 77 1.05 5.90 4.86
C LEU A 77 1.77 5.84 6.20
N ALA A 78 2.69 6.78 6.47
CA ALA A 78 3.42 6.87 7.74
C ALA A 78 2.48 7.14 8.92
N MET A 79 1.57 8.10 8.78
CA MET A 79 0.59 8.44 9.82
C MET A 79 -0.31 7.27 10.20
N ARG A 80 -0.61 6.38 9.25
CA ARG A 80 -1.43 5.18 9.44
C ARG A 80 -0.64 3.94 9.86
N GLY A 81 0.68 4.06 10.01
CA GLY A 81 1.55 2.96 10.44
C GLY A 81 1.80 1.90 9.36
N TRP A 82 1.56 2.19 8.08
CA TRP A 82 1.84 1.25 7.00
C TRP A 82 3.34 1.10 6.72
N GLY A 83 4.12 2.16 6.93
CA GLY A 83 5.56 2.28 6.65
C GLY A 83 5.89 3.61 5.99
N ARG A 84 7.03 3.70 5.29
CA ARG A 84 7.57 4.92 4.69
C ARG A 84 7.86 4.75 3.19
N LEU A 85 7.32 5.63 2.36
CA LEU A 85 7.70 5.74 0.95
C LEU A 85 9.04 6.47 0.83
N ALA A 86 10.11 5.70 0.61
CA ALA A 86 11.46 6.25 0.53
C ALA A 86 11.72 6.94 -0.81
N SER A 87 11.16 6.42 -1.90
CA SER A 87 11.24 7.04 -3.22
C SER A 87 10.10 6.60 -4.12
N LEU A 88 9.75 7.46 -5.06
CA LEU A 88 8.86 7.20 -6.18
C LEU A 88 9.56 7.69 -7.45
N SER A 89 9.89 6.79 -8.34
CA SER A 89 10.50 7.11 -9.63
C SER A 89 9.57 6.76 -10.78
N ARG A 90 9.67 7.52 -11.88
CA ARG A 90 8.95 7.30 -13.12
C ARG A 90 9.95 6.91 -14.21
N ILE A 91 9.77 5.74 -14.79
CA ILE A 91 10.57 5.19 -15.87
C ILE A 91 9.67 5.07 -17.10
N GLU A 92 10.10 5.67 -18.20
CA GLU A 92 9.30 5.72 -19.41
C GLU A 92 9.99 4.96 -20.55
N SER A 93 9.22 4.11 -21.23
CA SER A 93 9.62 3.38 -22.43
C SER A 93 8.68 3.75 -23.59
N PRO A 94 8.96 3.30 -24.83
CA PRO A 94 8.07 3.56 -25.96
C PRO A 94 6.65 3.01 -25.81
N ARG A 95 6.44 1.98 -24.97
CA ARG A 95 5.16 1.25 -24.85
C ARG A 95 4.48 1.44 -23.48
N GLU A 96 5.25 1.76 -22.46
CA GLU A 96 4.75 1.78 -21.09
C GLU A 96 5.43 2.85 -20.23
N ILE A 97 4.74 3.22 -19.17
CA ILE A 97 5.26 4.04 -18.08
C ILE A 97 5.22 3.18 -16.82
N VAL A 98 6.36 3.04 -16.16
CA VAL A 98 6.51 2.30 -14.90
C VAL A 98 6.75 3.29 -13.77
N TYR A 99 5.94 3.21 -12.74
CA TYR A 99 6.21 3.87 -11.46
C TYR A 99 6.79 2.84 -10.50
N GLU A 100 8.00 3.13 -10.01
CA GLU A 100 8.69 2.29 -9.04
C GLU A 100 8.66 2.96 -7.67
N CYS A 101 8.05 2.28 -6.69
CA CYS A 101 7.90 2.72 -5.31
C CYS A 101 8.86 1.91 -4.43
N THR A 102 9.85 2.57 -3.80
CA THR A 102 10.69 1.97 -2.76
C THR A 102 10.07 2.25 -1.40
N PHE A 103 9.77 1.20 -0.64
CA PHE A 103 9.02 1.29 0.59
C PHE A 103 9.75 0.63 1.76
N ASN A 104 9.94 1.39 2.83
CA ASN A 104 10.62 0.98 4.05
C ASN A 104 9.62 0.75 5.17
N GLU A 105 10.03 -0.01 6.20
CA GLU A 105 9.24 -0.31 7.40
C GLU A 105 7.82 -0.85 7.10
N CYS A 106 7.70 -1.63 6.02
CA CYS A 106 6.44 -2.20 5.59
C CYS A 106 5.84 -3.11 6.67
N VAL A 107 4.67 -2.72 7.20
CA VAL A 107 3.97 -3.42 8.28
C VAL A 107 3.57 -4.85 7.90
N ILE A 108 3.31 -5.11 6.61
CA ILE A 108 2.84 -6.42 6.13
C ILE A 108 3.90 -7.50 6.30
N CYS A 109 5.17 -7.18 6.03
CA CYS A 109 6.28 -8.11 6.09
C CYS A 109 7.22 -7.87 7.30
N HIS A 110 6.78 -7.06 8.27
CA HIS A 110 7.55 -6.80 9.48
C HIS A 110 7.79 -8.11 10.25
N GLU A 111 9.06 -8.37 10.57
CA GLU A 111 9.51 -9.59 11.29
C GLU A 111 9.14 -10.94 10.62
N LEU A 112 8.72 -10.92 9.36
CA LEU A 112 8.43 -12.15 8.62
C LEU A 112 9.59 -12.54 7.71
N THR A 113 9.66 -13.86 7.43
CA THR A 113 10.56 -14.42 6.42
C THR A 113 9.73 -15.16 5.38
N ALA A 114 9.99 -14.91 4.09
CA ALA A 114 9.29 -15.53 2.99
C ALA A 114 10.22 -15.85 1.82
N LYS A 115 9.82 -16.82 0.98
CA LYS A 115 10.56 -17.17 -0.26
C LYS A 115 10.14 -16.33 -1.46
N GLU A 116 9.00 -15.65 -1.36
CA GLU A 116 8.40 -14.82 -2.40
C GLU A 116 7.85 -13.53 -1.80
N PRO A 117 7.59 -12.48 -2.60
CA PRO A 117 6.96 -11.24 -2.13
C PRO A 117 5.58 -11.50 -1.52
N ILE A 118 5.26 -10.80 -0.42
CA ILE A 118 4.04 -11.03 0.36
C ILE A 118 3.22 -9.77 0.65
N CYS A 119 3.64 -8.60 0.13
CA CYS A 119 3.02 -7.32 0.49
C CYS A 119 1.90 -6.91 -0.49
N ASP A 120 1.01 -7.85 -0.84
CA ASP A 120 -0.05 -7.62 -1.82
C ASP A 120 -1.00 -6.47 -1.46
N VAL A 121 -1.24 -6.21 -0.17
CA VAL A 121 -2.01 -5.04 0.30
C VAL A 121 -1.33 -3.75 -0.16
N MET A 122 -0.02 -3.61 0.08
CA MET A 122 0.73 -2.41 -0.32
C MET A 122 0.78 -2.25 -1.83
N ARG A 123 0.91 -3.37 -2.55
CA ARG A 123 0.84 -3.40 -4.02
C ARG A 123 -0.49 -2.82 -4.54
N GLY A 124 -1.61 -3.18 -3.90
CA GLY A 124 -2.92 -2.62 -4.20
C GLY A 124 -3.04 -1.12 -3.85
N ILE A 125 -2.52 -0.72 -2.69
CA ILE A 125 -2.52 0.69 -2.26
C ILE A 125 -1.78 1.56 -3.28
N PHE A 126 -0.56 1.21 -3.69
CA PHE A 126 0.20 1.99 -4.67
C PHE A 126 -0.46 2.03 -6.05
N ALA A 127 -1.04 0.91 -6.49
CA ALA A 127 -1.80 0.88 -7.74
C ALA A 127 -2.96 1.88 -7.73
N ALA A 128 -3.75 1.90 -6.66
CA ALA A 128 -4.89 2.80 -6.51
C ALA A 128 -4.50 4.28 -6.39
N TRP A 129 -3.44 4.60 -5.64
CA TRP A 129 -2.94 5.97 -5.55
C TRP A 129 -2.51 6.51 -6.91
N LEU A 130 -1.75 5.72 -7.67
CA LEU A 130 -1.29 6.10 -9.01
C LEU A 130 -2.44 6.14 -10.02
N GLU A 131 -3.41 5.23 -9.93
CA GLU A 131 -4.62 5.27 -10.75
C GLU A 131 -5.41 6.58 -10.52
N GLY A 132 -5.63 6.93 -9.25
CA GLY A 132 -6.30 8.18 -8.89
C GLY A 132 -5.56 9.42 -9.38
N TYR A 133 -4.25 9.46 -9.19
CA TYR A 133 -3.39 10.58 -9.60
C TYR A 133 -3.32 10.77 -11.12
N LEU A 134 -3.13 9.68 -11.86
CA LEU A 134 -2.98 9.69 -13.31
C LEU A 134 -4.33 9.67 -14.06
N LYS A 135 -5.44 9.42 -13.35
CA LYS A 135 -6.78 9.19 -13.92
C LYS A 135 -6.76 8.09 -14.99
N LYS A 136 -5.91 7.09 -14.82
CA LYS A 136 -5.68 5.99 -15.76
C LYS A 136 -5.48 4.69 -15.01
N LYS A 137 -6.14 3.61 -15.45
CA LYS A 137 -5.99 2.28 -14.85
C LYS A 137 -4.61 1.69 -15.14
N PRO A 138 -3.93 1.12 -14.14
CA PRO A 138 -2.70 0.37 -14.39
C PRO A 138 -3.00 -0.91 -15.17
N GLN A 139 -2.07 -1.30 -16.05
CA GLN A 139 -2.10 -2.61 -16.70
C GLN A 139 -1.76 -3.73 -15.71
N SER A 140 -0.79 -3.47 -14.85
CA SER A 140 -0.35 -4.41 -13.82
C SER A 140 0.34 -3.70 -12.66
N SER A 141 0.43 -4.44 -11.56
CA SER A 141 1.21 -4.04 -10.39
C SER A 141 1.92 -5.29 -9.85
N VAL A 142 3.22 -5.15 -9.55
CA VAL A 142 4.04 -6.25 -9.04
C VAL A 142 4.91 -5.77 -7.89
N GLU A 143 5.16 -6.65 -6.92
CA GLU A 143 6.21 -6.48 -5.93
C GLU A 143 7.43 -7.25 -6.42
N THR A 144 8.55 -6.56 -6.66
CA THR A 144 9.78 -7.16 -7.21
C THR A 144 10.80 -7.49 -6.13
N GLU A 145 10.80 -6.76 -5.02
CA GLU A 145 11.60 -7.04 -3.83
C GLU A 145 10.75 -6.90 -2.58
N CYS A 146 11.03 -7.75 -1.58
CA CYS A 146 10.32 -7.75 -0.30
C CYS A 146 11.31 -7.91 0.85
N ARG A 147 11.13 -7.16 1.93
CA ARG A 147 11.96 -7.26 3.14
C ARG A 147 11.89 -8.67 3.77
N ALA A 148 10.74 -9.35 3.68
CA ALA A 148 10.63 -10.74 4.10
C ALA A 148 11.56 -11.71 3.34
N MET A 149 12.08 -11.31 2.19
CA MET A 149 13.06 -12.06 1.38
C MET A 149 14.50 -11.62 1.67
N ASN A 150 14.78 -11.04 2.84
CA ASN A 150 16.07 -10.45 3.22
C ASN A 150 16.52 -9.30 2.30
N LYS A 151 15.59 -8.59 1.69
CA LYS A 151 15.87 -7.37 0.93
C LYS A 151 15.86 -6.14 1.85
N LYS A 152 16.58 -5.10 1.45
CA LYS A 152 16.66 -3.83 2.21
C LYS A 152 15.31 -3.14 2.32
N SER A 153 14.54 -3.17 1.25
CA SER A 153 13.25 -2.47 1.10
C SER A 153 12.26 -3.37 0.35
N CYS A 154 10.99 -3.01 0.39
CA CYS A 154 10.02 -3.54 -0.56
C CYS A 154 10.00 -2.64 -1.80
N ILE A 155 9.99 -3.21 -2.99
CA ILE A 155 9.93 -2.48 -4.26
C ILE A 155 8.69 -2.90 -5.03
N PHE A 156 7.85 -1.92 -5.35
CA PHE A 156 6.62 -2.11 -6.11
C PHE A 156 6.72 -1.39 -7.44
N LYS A 157 6.32 -2.07 -8.51
CA LYS A 157 6.21 -1.49 -9.86
C LYS A 157 4.76 -1.46 -10.29
N VAL A 158 4.28 -0.28 -10.65
CA VAL A 158 2.93 -0.09 -11.21
C VAL A 158 3.09 0.35 -12.65
N ILE A 159 2.52 -0.41 -13.57
CA ILE A 159 2.76 -0.31 -15.01
C ILE A 159 1.51 0.20 -15.71
N PHE A 160 1.67 1.23 -16.52
CA PHE A 160 0.61 1.83 -17.33
C PHE A 160 0.97 1.71 -18.83
N ALA A 161 -0.02 1.44 -19.68
CA ALA A 161 0.15 1.62 -21.10
C ALA A 161 0.46 3.09 -21.43
N LYS A 162 1.19 3.34 -22.50
CA LYS A 162 1.41 4.70 -22.98
C LYS A 162 0.26 5.22 -23.83
#